data_677d3b0c66e8ab0149e33a49e64a9522
#
_entry.id   677d3b0c66e8ab0149e33a49e64a9522
#
_cell.length_a   1.000
_cell.length_b   1.000
_cell.length_c   1.000
_cell.angle_alpha   90.00
_cell.angle_beta   90.00
_cell.angle_gamma   90.00
#
_symmetry.space_group_name_H-M   'P 1'
#
loop_
_entity.id
_entity.type
_entity.pdbx_description
1 polymer ?
#
loop_
_entity_poly.entity_id
_entity_poly.type
_entity_poly.pdbx_seq_one_letter_code
_entity_poly.pdbx_strand_id
1 'polypeptide(L)'
;MSETAAYAPAKVWTWNKEVGGKFAAINRPTAGASHEQALPVGKHPLQLYSLGTPNGVKVTVLLEELVELGIIDAEYDAWLINIQDGEQFSSGFVEVNPNSKIPALLDHSTTPPTRVFESGAI
;
A
#
# COMPACT_ATOMS: atom_id res chain seq x y z
N MET A 1 -36.80 15.38 -26.23
CA MET A 1 -35.40 15.49 -25.82
C MET A 1 -35.39 15.78 -24.33
N SER A 2 -34.79 14.92 -23.51
CA SER A 2 -34.61 15.22 -22.09
C SER A 2 -33.49 16.28 -21.96
N GLU A 3 -33.77 17.42 -21.38
CA GLU A 3 -32.74 18.34 -20.95
C GLU A 3 -31.90 17.65 -19.91
N THR A 4 -30.63 17.36 -20.21
CA THR A 4 -29.67 16.95 -19.22
C THR A 4 -29.48 18.13 -18.27
N ALA A 5 -29.92 17.99 -17.02
CA ALA A 5 -29.72 19.01 -16.01
C ALA A 5 -28.22 19.36 -15.96
N ALA A 6 -27.91 20.66 -16.02
CA ALA A 6 -26.52 21.12 -15.93
C ALA A 6 -25.91 20.66 -14.59
N TYR A 7 -24.72 20.06 -14.64
CA TYR A 7 -24.02 19.63 -13.44
C TYR A 7 -23.75 20.85 -12.54
N ALA A 8 -24.23 20.79 -11.31
CA ALA A 8 -23.93 21.76 -10.27
C ALA A 8 -23.09 21.11 -9.18
N PRO A 9 -21.84 21.52 -8.98
CA PRO A 9 -21.00 20.95 -7.94
C PRO A 9 -21.57 21.26 -6.54
N ALA A 10 -21.39 20.32 -5.63
CA ALA A 10 -21.77 20.53 -4.22
C ALA A 10 -20.94 21.67 -3.62
N LYS A 11 -21.57 22.50 -2.76
CA LYS A 11 -20.85 23.58 -2.03
C LYS A 11 -19.78 23.03 -1.09
N VAL A 12 -20.00 21.84 -0.54
CA VAL A 12 -19.07 21.10 0.29
C VAL A 12 -18.92 19.74 -0.33
N TRP A 13 -17.69 19.38 -0.72
CA TRP A 13 -17.40 18.07 -1.26
C TRP A 13 -17.39 17.03 -0.13
N THR A 14 -18.04 15.90 -0.39
CA THR A 14 -18.00 14.72 0.50
C THR A 14 -17.55 13.50 -0.31
N TRP A 15 -16.65 12.71 0.27
CA TRP A 15 -16.20 11.50 -0.37
C TRP A 15 -17.30 10.43 -0.35
N ASN A 16 -17.46 9.75 -1.49
CA ASN A 16 -18.33 8.60 -1.62
C ASN A 16 -17.58 7.51 -2.41
N LYS A 17 -17.39 6.34 -1.80
CA LYS A 17 -16.70 5.20 -2.40
C LYS A 17 -17.40 4.63 -3.64
N GLU A 18 -18.66 4.93 -3.85
CA GLU A 18 -19.45 4.45 -4.98
C GLU A 18 -19.33 5.33 -6.21
N VAL A 19 -18.71 6.51 -6.07
CA VAL A 19 -18.50 7.47 -7.15
C VAL A 19 -17.04 7.48 -7.55
N GLY A 20 -16.72 7.21 -8.82
CA GLY A 20 -15.35 7.19 -9.35
C GLY A 20 -14.97 5.92 -10.10
N GLY A 21 -15.93 5.05 -10.41
CA GLY A 21 -15.71 3.82 -11.17
C GLY A 21 -14.99 2.73 -10.37
N LYS A 22 -14.39 1.77 -11.08
CA LYS A 22 -13.79 0.56 -10.47
C LYS A 22 -12.62 0.83 -9.50
N PHE A 23 -12.03 2.00 -9.54
CA PHE A 23 -10.92 2.38 -8.68
C PHE A 23 -11.31 3.29 -7.51
N ALA A 24 -12.59 3.62 -7.37
CA ALA A 24 -13.07 4.53 -6.34
C ALA A 24 -12.74 4.09 -4.91
N ALA A 25 -12.70 2.76 -4.67
CA ALA A 25 -12.49 2.19 -3.35
C ALA A 25 -11.01 2.04 -2.95
N ILE A 26 -10.05 2.22 -3.87
CA ILE A 26 -8.62 2.04 -3.57
C ILE A 26 -7.96 3.26 -2.90
N ASN A 27 -8.64 4.38 -2.88
CA ASN A 27 -8.23 5.61 -2.22
C ASN A 27 -9.35 6.14 -1.33
N ARG A 28 -8.98 6.85 -0.27
CA ARG A 28 -9.94 7.55 0.58
C ARG A 28 -9.28 8.80 1.19
N PRO A 29 -10.05 9.85 1.49
CA PRO A 29 -9.51 11.10 2.03
C PRO A 29 -9.26 11.07 3.54
N THR A 30 -9.65 9.99 4.22
CA THR A 30 -9.52 9.85 5.67
C THR A 30 -8.34 8.95 6.02
N ALA A 31 -7.56 9.33 7.03
CA ALA A 31 -6.48 8.52 7.58
C ALA A 31 -6.99 7.47 8.58
N GLY A 32 -6.11 6.56 8.95
CA GLY A 32 -6.37 5.53 9.94
C GLY A 32 -6.94 4.23 9.36
N ALA A 33 -7.01 3.19 10.19
CA ALA A 33 -7.48 1.87 9.77
C ALA A 33 -9.00 1.83 9.61
N SER A 34 -9.47 1.05 8.63
CA SER A 34 -10.89 0.76 8.47
C SER A 34 -11.32 -0.51 9.20
N HIS A 35 -10.37 -1.40 9.48
CA HIS A 35 -10.60 -2.70 10.11
C HIS A 35 -9.33 -3.24 10.74
N GLU A 36 -9.50 -4.13 11.71
CA GLU A 36 -8.40 -4.82 12.37
C GLU A 36 -7.94 -6.02 11.54
N GLN A 37 -6.69 -6.02 11.16
CA GLN A 37 -6.04 -7.12 10.47
C GLN A 37 -4.52 -7.00 10.65
N ALA A 38 -3.90 -8.00 11.28
CA ALA A 38 -2.46 -8.07 11.39
C ALA A 38 -1.83 -8.40 10.04
N LEU A 39 -0.63 -7.87 9.79
CA LEU A 39 0.17 -8.27 8.64
C LEU A 39 0.91 -9.58 8.94
N PRO A 40 1.05 -10.47 7.94
CA PRO A 40 1.91 -11.64 8.07
C PRO A 40 3.38 -11.21 8.20
N VAL A 41 4.16 -12.01 8.92
CA VAL A 41 5.60 -11.84 9.07
C VAL A 41 6.25 -13.17 8.79
N GLY A 42 7.24 -13.17 7.89
CA GLY A 42 8.02 -14.36 7.55
C GLY A 42 9.31 -14.47 8.35
N LYS A 43 10.28 -15.18 7.80
CA LYS A 43 11.54 -15.51 8.47
C LYS A 43 12.66 -14.50 8.26
N HIS A 44 12.62 -13.73 7.18
CA HIS A 44 13.66 -12.76 6.85
C HIS A 44 13.41 -11.42 7.57
N PRO A 45 14.46 -10.65 7.86
CA PRO A 45 14.28 -9.32 8.45
C PRO A 45 13.48 -8.37 7.56
N LEU A 46 13.67 -8.43 6.24
CA LEU A 46 12.96 -7.58 5.29
C LEU A 46 11.59 -8.19 4.95
N GLN A 47 10.54 -7.44 5.21
CA GLN A 47 9.17 -7.81 4.94
C GLN A 47 8.57 -6.81 3.96
N LEU A 48 8.30 -7.25 2.73
CA LEU A 48 7.72 -6.43 1.68
C LEU A 48 6.21 -6.68 1.59
N TYR A 49 5.43 -5.63 1.71
CA TYR A 49 3.97 -5.64 1.53
C TYR A 49 3.63 -4.88 0.26
N SER A 50 3.19 -5.57 -0.77
CA SER A 50 3.09 -5.01 -2.11
C SER A 50 2.06 -5.71 -2.99
N LEU A 51 1.97 -5.25 -4.22
CA LEU A 51 1.18 -5.84 -5.30
C LEU A 51 1.93 -5.58 -6.62
N GLY A 52 1.71 -6.42 -7.63
CA GLY A 52 2.32 -6.32 -8.97
C GLY A 52 1.83 -5.11 -9.78
N THR A 53 1.98 -3.92 -9.23
CA THR A 53 1.73 -2.63 -9.87
C THR A 53 3.05 -2.02 -10.37
N PRO A 54 3.05 -1.00 -11.23
CA PRO A 54 4.28 -0.33 -11.66
C PRO A 54 5.16 0.14 -10.49
N ASN A 55 4.57 0.64 -9.41
CA ASN A 55 5.33 1.06 -8.23
C ASN A 55 5.82 -0.12 -7.38
N GLY A 56 5.01 -1.17 -7.25
CA GLY A 56 5.42 -2.40 -6.55
C GLY A 56 6.58 -3.10 -7.23
N VAL A 57 6.57 -3.18 -8.55
CA VAL A 57 7.62 -3.81 -9.36
C VAL A 57 8.98 -3.13 -9.17
N LYS A 58 9.03 -1.81 -8.96
CA LYS A 58 10.30 -1.11 -8.67
C LYS A 58 11.05 -1.75 -7.50
N VAL A 59 10.33 -2.07 -6.43
CA VAL A 59 10.92 -2.61 -5.21
C VAL A 59 11.34 -4.06 -5.38
N THR A 60 10.50 -4.89 -5.98
CA THR A 60 10.88 -6.29 -6.25
C THR A 60 12.07 -6.40 -7.18
N VAL A 61 12.15 -5.57 -8.22
CA VAL A 61 13.33 -5.52 -9.10
C VAL A 61 14.59 -5.17 -8.30
N LEU A 62 14.53 -4.14 -7.45
CA LEU A 62 15.68 -3.76 -6.61
C LEU A 62 16.12 -4.90 -5.69
N LEU A 63 15.18 -5.49 -4.96
CA LEU A 63 15.50 -6.55 -4.00
C LEU A 63 16.05 -7.81 -4.67
N GLU A 64 15.48 -8.22 -5.80
CA GLU A 64 15.99 -9.35 -6.59
C GLU A 64 17.39 -9.09 -7.15
N GLU A 65 17.68 -7.88 -7.64
CA GLU A 65 19.02 -7.49 -8.06
C GLU A 65 20.03 -7.58 -6.91
N LEU A 66 19.67 -7.11 -5.71
CA LEU A 66 20.53 -7.19 -4.54
C LEU A 66 20.81 -8.64 -4.12
N VAL A 67 19.80 -9.50 -4.16
CA VAL A 67 19.94 -10.93 -3.88
C VAL A 67 20.86 -11.58 -4.91
N GLU A 68 20.67 -11.31 -6.20
CA GLU A 68 21.50 -11.86 -7.29
C GLU A 68 22.96 -11.40 -7.18
N LEU A 69 23.20 -10.19 -6.73
CA LEU A 69 24.54 -9.66 -6.46
C LEU A 69 25.18 -10.25 -5.20
N GLY A 70 24.49 -11.11 -4.46
CA GLY A 70 25.00 -11.74 -3.25
C GLY A 70 25.15 -10.77 -2.07
N ILE A 71 24.36 -9.71 -2.03
CA ILE A 71 24.37 -8.78 -0.89
C ILE A 71 23.82 -9.49 0.33
N ILE A 72 24.60 -9.51 1.41
CA ILE A 72 24.21 -10.11 2.68
C ILE A 72 22.96 -9.38 3.23
N ASP A 73 22.02 -10.17 3.73
CA ASP A 73 20.75 -9.71 4.33
C ASP A 73 19.78 -9.03 3.33
N ALA A 74 19.99 -9.19 2.03
CA ALA A 74 19.06 -8.71 1.01
C ALA A 74 17.84 -9.64 0.81
N GLU A 75 17.85 -10.86 1.35
CA GLU A 75 16.71 -11.77 1.27
C GLU A 75 15.50 -11.19 2.01
N TYR A 76 14.33 -11.40 1.45
CA TYR A 76 13.08 -10.82 1.94
C TYR A 76 11.91 -11.79 1.81
N ASP A 77 10.87 -11.55 2.58
CA ASP A 77 9.57 -12.17 2.38
C ASP A 77 8.62 -11.15 1.75
N ALA A 78 7.87 -11.57 0.74
CA ALA A 78 6.91 -10.72 0.04
C ALA A 78 5.48 -11.19 0.30
N TRP A 79 4.61 -10.23 0.63
CA TRP A 79 3.22 -10.45 0.96
C TRP A 79 2.32 -9.63 0.05
N LEU A 80 1.34 -10.30 -0.54
CA LEU A 80 0.36 -9.64 -1.39
C LEU A 80 -0.59 -8.79 -0.55
N ILE A 81 -0.79 -7.55 -0.95
CA ILE A 81 -1.82 -6.66 -0.42
C ILE A 81 -2.86 -6.43 -1.52
N ASN A 82 -4.06 -6.98 -1.31
CA ASN A 82 -5.14 -6.80 -2.27
C ASN A 82 -5.82 -5.44 -2.08
N ILE A 83 -5.39 -4.47 -2.89
CA ILE A 83 -5.91 -3.10 -2.81
C ILE A 83 -7.36 -2.97 -3.27
N GLN A 84 -7.87 -3.92 -4.06
CA GLN A 84 -9.28 -3.94 -4.46
C GLN A 84 -10.21 -4.32 -3.29
N ASP A 85 -9.71 -5.16 -2.38
CA ASP A 85 -10.44 -5.57 -1.17
C ASP A 85 -10.18 -4.65 0.03
N GLY A 86 -9.37 -3.61 -0.15
CA GLY A 86 -9.11 -2.62 0.90
C GLY A 86 -8.09 -3.05 1.95
N GLU A 87 -7.25 -4.06 1.69
CA GLU A 87 -6.24 -4.54 2.64
C GLU A 87 -5.22 -3.47 3.04
N GLN A 88 -4.98 -2.47 2.17
CA GLN A 88 -4.14 -1.31 2.48
C GLN A 88 -4.70 -0.41 3.60
N PHE A 89 -5.96 -0.61 3.97
CA PHE A 89 -6.62 0.10 5.06
C PHE A 89 -6.75 -0.73 6.34
N SER A 90 -6.11 -1.90 6.40
CA SER A 90 -6.03 -2.69 7.62
C SER A 90 -5.17 -2.01 8.69
N SER A 91 -5.43 -2.29 9.96
CA SER A 91 -4.65 -1.74 11.08
C SER A 91 -3.16 -2.04 10.96
N GLY A 92 -2.80 -3.25 10.60
CA GLY A 92 -1.40 -3.66 10.42
C GLY A 92 -0.71 -2.93 9.27
N PHE A 93 -1.39 -2.75 8.13
CA PHE A 93 -0.79 -2.04 7.00
C PHE A 93 -0.65 -0.54 7.28
N VAL A 94 -1.66 0.10 7.87
CA VAL A 94 -1.63 1.54 8.24
C VAL A 94 -0.50 1.83 9.23
N GLU A 95 -0.17 0.89 10.11
CA GLU A 95 0.95 1.02 11.03
C GLU A 95 2.30 1.05 10.31
N VAL A 96 2.45 0.31 9.21
CA VAL A 96 3.65 0.33 8.36
C VAL A 96 3.65 1.57 7.45
N ASN A 97 2.53 1.85 6.78
CA ASN A 97 2.36 3.02 5.92
C ASN A 97 1.05 3.76 6.22
N PRO A 98 1.10 4.88 6.94
CA PRO A 98 -0.10 5.65 7.27
C PRO A 98 -0.80 6.26 6.05
N ASN A 99 -0.15 6.32 4.90
CA ASN A 99 -0.73 6.77 3.64
C ASN A 99 -1.58 5.69 2.95
N SER A 100 -1.59 4.46 3.47
CA SER A 100 -2.35 3.33 2.91
C SER A 100 -2.06 3.07 1.43
N LYS A 101 -0.79 3.08 1.06
CA LYS A 101 -0.29 2.85 -0.31
C LYS A 101 0.75 1.74 -0.32
N ILE A 102 0.65 0.84 -1.29
CA ILE A 102 1.71 -0.11 -1.63
C ILE A 102 2.72 0.56 -2.60
N PRO A 103 3.97 0.12 -2.62
CA PRO A 103 4.63 -0.82 -1.72
C PRO A 103 4.98 -0.20 -0.36
N ALA A 104 5.14 -1.05 0.66
CA ALA A 104 5.67 -0.69 1.97
C ALA A 104 6.64 -1.79 2.44
N LEU A 105 7.72 -1.38 3.08
CA LEU A 105 8.76 -2.27 3.60
C LEU A 105 8.90 -2.11 5.11
N LEU A 106 9.02 -3.23 5.81
CA LEU A 106 9.32 -3.26 7.24
C LEU A 106 10.61 -4.05 7.46
N ASP A 107 11.61 -3.41 8.05
CA ASP A 107 12.89 -4.01 8.37
C ASP A 107 12.97 -4.36 9.86
N HIS A 108 12.95 -5.65 10.16
CA HIS A 108 13.05 -6.20 11.51
C HIS A 108 14.50 -6.36 12.01
N SER A 109 15.51 -5.97 11.24
CA SER A 109 16.90 -5.98 11.70
C SER A 109 17.18 -4.93 12.77
N THR A 110 16.28 -3.96 12.92
CA THR A 110 16.35 -2.89 13.94
C THR A 110 15.28 -3.08 15.02
N THR A 111 15.50 -2.49 16.20
CA THR A 111 14.54 -2.48 17.31
C THR A 111 14.31 -1.05 17.79
N PRO A 112 13.09 -0.48 17.61
CA PRO A 112 11.94 -1.06 16.91
C PRO A 112 12.20 -1.25 15.41
N PRO A 113 11.39 -2.06 14.71
CA PRO A 113 11.52 -2.23 13.27
C PRO A 113 11.45 -0.92 12.50
N THR A 114 12.27 -0.80 11.48
CA THR A 114 12.28 0.38 10.60
C THR A 114 11.26 0.20 9.48
N ARG A 115 10.33 1.12 9.36
CA ARG A 115 9.35 1.16 8.26
C ARG A 115 9.81 2.11 7.18
N VAL A 116 9.70 1.68 5.93
CA VAL A 116 10.02 2.50 4.75
C VAL A 116 8.86 2.41 3.77
N PHE A 117 8.33 3.55 3.40
CA PHE A 117 7.27 3.67 2.40
C PHE A 117 7.60 4.80 1.43
N GLU A 118 6.85 4.95 0.35
CA GLU A 118 7.15 5.62 -0.89
C GLU A 118 8.14 4.81 -1.75
N SER A 119 7.71 4.36 -2.91
CA SER A 119 8.48 3.45 -3.76
C SER A 119 9.85 4.02 -4.16
N GLY A 120 9.95 5.34 -4.29
CA GLY A 120 11.20 6.02 -4.59
C GLY A 120 12.15 6.18 -3.38
N ALA A 121 11.65 5.96 -2.16
CA ALA A 121 12.44 5.99 -0.92
C ALA A 121 12.92 4.60 -0.50
N ILE A 122 12.22 3.56 -0.93
CA ILE A 122 12.61 2.18 -0.70
C ILE A 122 13.81 1.84 -1.58
#